data_afdf5cec7f110da8df40936a4cba9921
#
_entry.id   afdf5cec7f110da8df40936a4cba9921
#
_cell.length_a   1.000
_cell.length_b   1.000
_cell.length_c   1.000
_cell.angle_alpha   90.00
_cell.angle_beta   90.00
_cell.angle_gamma   90.00
#
_symmetry.space_group_name_H-M   'P 1'
#
loop_
_entity.id
_entity.type
_entity.pdbx_description
1 polymer ?
#
loop_
_entity_poly.entity_id
_entity_poly.type
_entity_poly.pdbx_seq_one_letter_code
_entity_poly.pdbx_strand_id
1 'polypeptide(L)'
;MGIDIERFDGQVDDELICPICQSVLENPLHLIQCEHVFCSNCIHNWISIGNETCPLDREPIKKDEMKTPRIVTNLLAKLSIKCDFASKGCSSMIKLESLAQHCIQCEFNP
;
A
#
# COMPACT_ATOMS: atom_id res chain seq x y z
N MET A 1 -7.55 -5.46 0.70
CA MET A 1 -6.09 -5.55 0.68
C MET A 1 -5.56 -4.29 0.04
N GLY A 2 -4.83 -3.54 0.59
CA GLY A 2 -4.47 -2.19 0.21
C GLY A 2 -5.35 -1.18 0.93
N ILE A 3 -5.01 0.08 0.79
CA ILE A 3 -5.68 1.17 1.49
C ILE A 3 -6.54 1.93 0.49
N ASP A 4 -7.79 2.19 0.87
CA ASP A 4 -8.74 2.88 0.01
C ASP A 4 -8.20 4.25 -0.42
N ILE A 5 -8.18 4.50 -1.73
CA ILE A 5 -7.68 5.75 -2.31
C ILE A 5 -8.43 6.96 -1.75
N GLU A 6 -9.73 6.82 -1.49
CA GLU A 6 -10.57 7.91 -1.02
C GLU A 6 -10.19 8.42 0.39
N ARG A 7 -9.43 7.64 1.13
CA ARG A 7 -8.96 8.06 2.45
C ARG A 7 -7.83 9.08 2.40
N PHE A 8 -7.19 9.23 1.24
CA PHE A 8 -6.03 10.11 1.09
C PHE A 8 -6.46 11.51 0.63
N ASP A 9 -5.71 12.51 1.08
CA ASP A 9 -5.89 13.89 0.65
C ASP A 9 -5.23 14.10 -0.71
N GLY A 10 -5.97 14.69 -1.63
CA GLY A 10 -5.47 14.97 -2.97
C GLY A 10 -5.35 13.72 -3.83
N GLN A 11 -4.64 13.84 -4.91
CA GLN A 11 -4.49 12.77 -5.90
C GLN A 11 -3.26 11.92 -5.56
N VAL A 12 -3.46 10.61 -5.49
CA VAL A 12 -2.37 9.66 -5.26
C VAL A 12 -1.76 9.29 -6.62
N ASP A 13 -0.42 9.29 -6.69
CA ASP A 13 0.32 8.93 -7.89
C ASP A 13 0.00 7.48 -8.28
N ASP A 14 -0.18 7.23 -9.58
CA ASP A 14 -0.45 5.88 -10.10
C ASP A 14 0.64 4.87 -9.72
N GLU A 15 1.87 5.32 -9.56
CA GLU A 15 2.98 4.46 -9.14
C GLU A 15 2.82 3.94 -7.71
N LEU A 16 1.95 4.55 -6.91
CA LEU A 16 1.68 4.14 -5.55
C LEU A 16 0.40 3.29 -5.43
N ILE A 17 -0.19 2.92 -6.57
CA ILE A 17 -1.40 2.11 -6.63
C ILE A 17 -1.04 0.67 -7.00
N CYS A 18 -1.55 -0.29 -6.23
CA CYS A 18 -1.34 -1.71 -6.52
C CYS A 18 -2.15 -2.13 -7.76
N PRO A 19 -1.50 -2.70 -8.79
CA PRO A 19 -2.24 -3.12 -10.00
C PRO A 19 -3.22 -4.27 -9.77
N ILE A 20 -3.03 -5.05 -8.70
CA ILE A 20 -3.90 -6.19 -8.42
C ILE A 20 -5.19 -5.74 -7.73
N CYS A 21 -5.09 -4.98 -6.64
CA CYS A 21 -6.27 -4.55 -5.88
C CYS A 21 -6.75 -3.14 -6.24
N GLN A 22 -5.97 -2.39 -7.00
CA GLN A 22 -6.27 -1.02 -7.44
C GLN A 22 -6.48 -0.04 -6.27
N SER A 23 -5.87 -0.34 -5.15
CA SER A 23 -5.84 0.53 -3.97
C SER A 23 -4.43 0.99 -3.69
N VAL A 24 -4.26 1.92 -2.75
CA VAL A 24 -2.92 2.40 -2.39
C VAL A 24 -2.11 1.24 -1.80
N LEU A 25 -0.85 1.14 -2.20
CA LEU A 25 0.04 0.06 -1.79
C LEU A 25 0.12 -0.06 -0.26
N GLU A 26 -0.01 -1.28 0.24
CA GLU A 26 0.14 -1.63 1.66
C GLU A 26 1.20 -2.71 1.78
N ASN A 27 2.23 -2.44 2.58
CA ASN A 27 3.40 -3.32 2.71
C ASN A 27 3.96 -3.70 1.33
N PRO A 28 4.43 -2.73 0.54
CA PRO A 28 4.77 -2.98 -0.85
C PRO A 28 5.96 -3.91 -1.01
N LEU A 29 5.86 -4.79 -2.03
CA LEU A 29 6.97 -5.61 -2.49
C LEU A 29 7.15 -5.37 -3.98
N HIS A 30 8.39 -5.30 -4.45
CA HIS A 30 8.66 -5.22 -5.87
C HIS A 30 9.37 -6.48 -6.34
N LEU A 31 9.11 -6.81 -7.61
CA LEU A 31 9.79 -7.91 -8.30
C LEU A 31 11.09 -7.35 -8.89
N ILE A 32 12.23 -7.93 -8.51
CA ILE A 32 13.53 -7.38 -8.92
C ILE A 32 13.69 -7.35 -10.43
N GLN A 33 13.15 -8.34 -11.12
CA GLN A 33 13.36 -8.51 -12.55
C GLN A 33 12.60 -7.51 -13.40
N CYS A 34 11.42 -7.08 -12.98
CA CYS A 34 10.58 -6.16 -13.75
C CYS A 34 10.27 -4.86 -13.02
N GLU A 35 10.68 -4.75 -11.78
CA GLU A 35 10.51 -3.55 -10.94
C GLU A 35 9.05 -3.14 -10.68
N HIS A 36 8.08 -3.99 -11.01
CA HIS A 36 6.69 -3.75 -10.66
C HIS A 36 6.44 -3.95 -9.17
N VAL A 37 5.59 -3.11 -8.60
CA VAL A 37 5.33 -3.09 -7.15
C VAL A 37 3.89 -3.48 -6.88
N PHE A 38 3.69 -4.30 -5.86
CA PHE A 38 2.38 -4.81 -5.45
C PHE A 38 2.28 -4.80 -3.92
N CYS A 39 1.03 -4.80 -3.40
CA CYS A 39 0.85 -5.10 -1.98
C CYS A 39 1.39 -6.50 -1.69
N SER A 40 2.04 -6.67 -0.54
CA SER A 40 2.59 -7.97 -0.14
C SER A 40 1.53 -9.08 -0.20
N ASN A 41 0.35 -8.84 0.40
CA ASN A 41 -0.73 -9.83 0.40
C ASN A 41 -1.24 -10.12 -1.01
N CYS A 42 -1.28 -9.12 -1.87
CA CYS A 42 -1.77 -9.30 -3.25
C CYS A 42 -0.85 -10.19 -4.05
N ILE A 43 0.46 -9.95 -4.01
CA ILE A 43 1.41 -10.74 -4.80
C ILE A 43 1.56 -12.16 -4.24
N HIS A 44 1.54 -12.32 -2.91
CA HIS A 44 1.59 -13.65 -2.30
C HIS A 44 0.35 -14.47 -2.65
N ASN A 45 -0.83 -13.85 -2.64
CA ASN A 45 -2.06 -14.51 -3.04
C ASN A 45 -2.02 -14.91 -4.53
N TRP A 46 -1.52 -14.03 -5.38
CA TRP A 46 -1.35 -14.29 -6.82
C TRP A 46 -0.50 -15.53 -7.04
N ILE A 47 0.62 -15.64 -6.34
CA ILE A 47 1.53 -16.79 -6.42
C ILE A 47 0.86 -18.05 -5.87
N SER A 48 0.13 -17.93 -4.76
CA SER A 48 -0.48 -19.08 -4.08
C SER A 48 -1.56 -19.78 -4.90
N ILE A 49 -2.21 -19.08 -5.81
CA ILE A 49 -3.22 -19.65 -6.69
C ILE A 49 -2.63 -20.27 -7.96
N GLY A 50 -1.30 -20.36 -8.04
CA GLY A 50 -0.61 -21.07 -9.11
C GLY A 50 0.03 -20.18 -10.17
N ASN A 51 0.01 -18.87 -10.01
CA ASN A 51 0.63 -17.96 -10.98
C ASN A 51 2.10 -17.76 -10.64
N GLU A 52 2.97 -17.98 -11.61
CA GLU A 52 4.42 -17.86 -11.42
C GLU A 52 5.03 -16.73 -12.23
N THR A 53 4.19 -15.86 -12.77
CA THR A 53 4.62 -14.73 -13.61
C THR A 53 4.02 -13.43 -13.11
N CYS A 54 4.73 -12.32 -13.40
CA CYS A 54 4.24 -10.98 -13.06
C CYS A 54 2.89 -10.71 -13.73
N PRO A 55 1.90 -10.19 -12.97
CA PRO A 55 0.58 -9.88 -13.55
C PRO A 55 0.60 -8.88 -14.70
N LEU A 56 1.64 -8.05 -14.79
CA LEU A 56 1.71 -6.97 -15.76
C LEU A 56 2.50 -7.33 -17.03
N ASP A 57 3.65 -7.97 -16.88
CA ASP A 57 4.55 -8.23 -18.01
C ASP A 57 4.86 -9.69 -18.23
N ARG A 58 4.33 -10.58 -17.40
CA ARG A 58 4.51 -12.03 -17.48
C ARG A 58 5.95 -12.51 -17.29
N GLU A 59 6.82 -11.67 -16.75
CA GLU A 59 8.16 -12.12 -16.38
C GLU A 59 8.08 -13.14 -15.24
N PRO A 60 8.94 -14.16 -15.24
CA PRO A 60 8.92 -15.16 -14.16
C PRO A 60 9.15 -14.54 -12.79
N ILE A 61 8.38 -14.99 -11.82
CA ILE A 61 8.52 -14.54 -10.42
C ILE A 61 9.39 -15.53 -9.66
N LYS A 62 10.41 -15.02 -8.99
CA LYS A 62 11.20 -15.79 -8.04
C LYS A 62 10.92 -15.24 -6.65
N LYS A 63 10.36 -16.07 -5.78
CA LYS A 63 9.96 -15.64 -4.43
C LYS A 63 11.11 -15.04 -3.64
N ASP A 64 12.32 -15.51 -3.87
CA ASP A 64 13.51 -15.06 -3.16
C ASP A 64 14.00 -13.70 -3.65
N GLU A 65 13.45 -13.20 -4.75
CA GLU A 65 13.88 -11.97 -5.38
C GLU A 65 12.86 -10.84 -5.25
N MET A 66 11.95 -10.94 -4.29
CA MET A 66 11.04 -9.85 -3.96
C MET A 66 11.61 -9.04 -2.82
N LYS A 67 11.64 -7.72 -2.97
CA LYS A 67 12.19 -6.81 -1.96
C LYS A 67 11.24 -5.66 -1.68
N THR A 68 11.36 -5.11 -0.46
CA THR A 68 10.63 -3.91 -0.10
C THR A 68 11.25 -2.70 -0.81
N PRO A 69 10.50 -1.98 -1.65
CA PRO A 69 11.03 -0.84 -2.39
C PRO A 69 11.16 0.37 -1.47
N ARG A 70 12.38 0.73 -1.12
CA ARG A 70 12.65 1.78 -0.14
C ARG A 70 12.07 3.14 -0.56
N ILE A 71 12.26 3.52 -1.82
CA ILE A 71 11.78 4.81 -2.31
C ILE A 71 10.24 4.86 -2.27
N VAL A 72 9.58 3.80 -2.72
CA VAL A 72 8.12 3.71 -2.71
C VAL A 72 7.60 3.76 -1.27
N THR A 73 8.23 3.02 -0.36
CA THR A 73 7.87 3.03 1.05
C THR A 73 7.97 4.43 1.65
N ASN A 74 9.03 5.16 1.34
CA ASN A 74 9.21 6.53 1.82
C ASN A 74 8.15 7.48 1.24
N LEU A 75 7.80 7.33 -0.03
CA LEU A 75 6.75 8.15 -0.65
C LEU A 75 5.39 7.86 -0.03
N LEU A 76 5.08 6.59 0.22
CA LEU A 76 3.83 6.20 0.88
C LEU A 76 3.74 6.79 2.28
N ALA A 77 4.83 6.75 3.03
CA ALA A 77 4.86 7.24 4.41
C ALA A 77 4.49 8.73 4.50
N LYS A 78 4.77 9.49 3.46
CA LYS A 78 4.52 10.94 3.42
C LYS A 78 3.14 11.31 2.92
N LEU A 79 2.34 10.36 2.45
CA LEU A 79 0.97 10.65 2.00
C LEU A 79 0.11 11.07 3.19
N SER A 80 -0.76 12.05 2.95
CA SER A 80 -1.72 12.50 3.96
C SER A 80 -2.98 11.66 3.88
N ILE A 81 -3.39 11.10 5.02
CA ILE A 81 -4.53 10.20 5.12
C ILE A 81 -5.48 10.65 6.23
N LYS A 82 -6.76 10.39 6.06
CA LYS A 82 -7.77 10.63 7.08
C LYS A 82 -7.60 9.63 8.23
N CYS A 83 -7.81 10.10 9.45
CA CYS A 83 -7.82 9.23 10.63
C CYS A 83 -8.85 8.12 10.48
N ASP A 84 -8.57 6.94 11.03
CA ASP A 84 -9.53 5.82 11.04
C ASP A 84 -10.86 6.18 11.71
N PHE A 85 -10.84 7.19 12.58
CA PHE A 85 -12.03 7.68 13.28
C PHE A 85 -12.63 8.92 12.63
N ALA A 86 -12.35 9.16 11.35
CA ALA A 86 -12.90 10.30 10.62
C ALA A 86 -14.44 10.28 10.63
N SER A 87 -15.04 9.10 10.51
CA SER A 87 -16.50 8.94 10.57
C SER A 87 -17.08 9.25 11.94
N LYS A 88 -16.25 9.25 12.97
CA LYS A 88 -16.66 9.58 14.35
C LYS A 88 -16.40 11.04 14.71
N GLY A 89 -15.94 11.83 13.76
CA GLY A 89 -15.73 13.26 13.94
C GLY A 89 -14.29 13.74 13.92
N CYS A 90 -13.31 12.85 13.79
CA CYS A 90 -11.92 13.27 13.72
C CYS A 90 -11.65 13.89 12.35
N SER A 91 -11.25 15.16 12.34
CA SER A 91 -10.96 15.89 11.09
C SER A 91 -9.48 15.96 10.76
N SER A 92 -8.64 15.25 11.51
CA SER A 92 -7.19 15.30 11.34
C SER A 92 -6.75 14.62 10.06
N MET A 93 -5.86 15.27 9.33
CA MET A 93 -5.12 14.69 8.22
C MET A 93 -3.70 14.45 8.70
N ILE A 94 -3.23 13.22 8.59
CA ILE A 94 -1.95 12.81 9.14
C ILE A 94 -1.14 12.06 8.10
N LYS A 95 0.18 12.01 8.27
CA LYS A 95 1.02 11.20 7.40
C LYS A 95 0.74 9.73 7.65
N LEU A 96 0.77 8.93 6.58
CA LEU A 96 0.50 7.50 6.68
C LEU A 96 1.41 6.82 7.72
N GLU A 97 2.68 7.21 7.80
CA GLU A 97 3.62 6.66 8.77
C GLU A 97 3.22 6.91 10.23
N SER A 98 2.41 7.94 10.47
CA SER A 98 1.97 8.33 11.82
C SER A 98 0.55 7.86 12.13
N LEU A 99 -0.13 7.22 11.20
CA LEU A 99 -1.54 6.85 11.35
C LEU A 99 -1.79 5.96 12.58
N ALA A 100 -1.00 4.90 12.73
CA ALA A 100 -1.19 3.97 13.85
C ALA A 100 -1.01 4.66 15.20
N GLN A 101 0.03 5.48 15.32
CA GLN A 101 0.32 6.23 16.53
C GLN A 101 -0.80 7.23 16.84
N HIS A 102 -1.26 7.96 15.83
CA HIS A 102 -2.36 8.90 15.98
C HIS A 102 -3.62 8.21 16.44
N CYS A 103 -3.98 7.06 15.85
CA CYS A 103 -5.20 6.34 16.20
C CYS A 103 -5.19 5.86 17.65
N ILE A 104 -4.02 5.50 18.19
CA ILE A 104 -3.90 5.11 19.60
C ILE A 104 -4.22 6.28 20.52
N GLN A 105 -3.83 7.50 20.13
CA GLN A 105 -3.98 8.72 20.93
C GLN A 105 -5.16 9.58 20.49
N CYS A 106 -5.91 9.15 19.49
CA CYS A 106 -7.04 9.94 18.97
C CYS A 106 -8.16 10.04 20.00
N GLU A 107 -8.66 11.26 20.23
CA GLU A 107 -9.74 11.51 21.18
C GLU A 107 -11.07 10.84 20.77
N PHE A 108 -11.21 10.47 19.49
CA PHE A 108 -12.38 9.76 18.97
C PHE A 108 -12.22 8.24 19.00
N ASN A 109 -11.11 7.75 19.51
CA ASN A 109 -10.89 6.33 19.72
C ASN A 109 -11.73 5.88 20.91
N PRO A 110 -12.67 4.94 20.73
CA PRO A 110 -13.54 4.47 21.83
C PRO A 110 -12.80 3.70 22.90
#